data_991865c5cfc087503cd6975efd94bafd
#
_entry.id   991865c5cfc087503cd6975efd94bafd
#
_cell.length_a   1.000
_cell.length_b   1.000
_cell.length_c   1.000
_cell.angle_alpha   90.00
_cell.angle_beta   90.00
_cell.angle_gamma   90.00
#
_symmetry.space_group_name_H-M   'P 1'
#
loop_
_entity.id
_entity.type
_entity.pdbx_description
1 polymer ?
#
loop_
_entity_poly.entity_id
_entity_poly.type
_entity_poly.pdbx_seq_one_letter_code
_entity_poly.pdbx_strand_id
1 'polypeptide(L)'
;MSESFEPRIVVFACTWCGYPSATMAGVNKIQYPPNVNIVRVMCTGSVEPGVIMDAFENGADGVMVVGCQMDNCHYVSGNKKAQERIDSMKKLFDILGLDSRRLRTEWVNASERAKFAKAVTEFTADVKALGPLPVKREKKAPKQRTKEQTIAAVKQLIEDTGAFDCVECGKCTTVCPVAKLDPNFAPRTIVLRSMEGIVDNIARDRDIWTCTTCEQCNAMCPYKVDYSGFIRGMREEASTLGALPMCSQGGLIHASQRIMANATTRQNRLGWVTDDLKVAEKGDVFYFVGCLPHYDAIFYDRADLNLHRICQSAVKIMNRAGVVPVVSNDEKCCGHDLNWTGDEDNFEKLMEHNIELIKRSGAKTVVFTCPECYRTFNMDYQDLYGDLPFELVHISDYVRRLSEAGALRLEPAEKPSFTFSYHDSCRLGRHSGIYDSPRELAKAFSGAKYVEMENTRDKAVCCSVAAWANCNANAKRIQVDRVVEAKKVGADRLLMFCPKCQIHLKCAVQDKVPVDQSLVDVKIEDFTVALARLLGLVADEK
;
A
#
# COMPACT_ATOMS: atom_id res chain seq x y z
N MET A 1 1.61 3.88 44.56
CA MET A 1 0.36 3.27 44.06
C MET A 1 0.39 3.45 42.56
N SER A 2 0.51 2.36 41.77
CA SER A 2 0.41 2.46 40.31
C SER A 2 -1.00 2.98 39.98
N GLU A 3 -1.08 4.11 39.28
CA GLU A 3 -2.36 4.56 38.77
C GLU A 3 -3.00 3.42 37.98
N SER A 4 -4.23 3.06 38.34
CA SER A 4 -4.96 2.02 37.61
C SER A 4 -5.17 2.50 36.17
N PHE A 5 -4.82 1.69 35.20
CA PHE A 5 -5.02 2.02 33.78
C PHE A 5 -6.49 2.32 33.50
N GLU A 6 -6.78 3.50 32.97
CA GLU A 6 -8.09 3.91 32.47
C GLU A 6 -8.02 4.11 30.96
N PRO A 7 -8.74 3.27 30.16
CA PRO A 7 -8.65 3.32 28.72
C PRO A 7 -9.31 4.58 28.16
N ARG A 8 -8.74 5.15 27.11
CA ARG A 8 -9.35 6.22 26.32
C ARG A 8 -10.17 5.62 25.19
N ILE A 9 -11.48 5.80 25.24
CA ILE A 9 -12.42 5.27 24.25
C ILE A 9 -12.89 6.38 23.33
N VAL A 10 -12.87 6.13 22.03
CA VAL A 10 -13.48 6.99 21.00
C VAL A 10 -14.69 6.29 20.41
N VAL A 11 -15.83 6.97 20.39
CA VAL A 11 -17.09 6.46 19.85
C VAL A 11 -17.51 7.33 18.66
N PHE A 12 -17.47 6.79 17.45
CA PHE A 12 -18.06 7.44 16.28
C PHE A 12 -19.55 7.12 16.22
N ALA A 13 -20.39 8.09 16.52
CA ALA A 13 -21.84 7.93 16.63
C ALA A 13 -22.59 8.64 15.50
N CYS A 14 -23.40 7.90 14.72
CA CYS A 14 -24.17 8.52 13.64
C CYS A 14 -25.23 9.51 14.16
N THR A 15 -25.44 10.56 13.40
CA THR A 15 -26.39 11.65 13.73
C THR A 15 -27.83 11.15 13.97
N TRP A 16 -28.23 10.06 13.31
CA TRP A 16 -29.64 9.61 13.27
C TRP A 16 -30.01 8.64 14.39
N CYS A 17 -29.15 7.74 14.79
CA CYS A 17 -29.43 6.76 15.83
C CYS A 17 -28.37 6.75 16.95
N GLY A 18 -27.10 6.64 16.60
CA GLY A 18 -26.02 6.50 17.60
C GLY A 18 -25.92 7.72 18.51
N TYR A 19 -25.82 8.92 17.95
CA TYR A 19 -25.69 10.15 18.73
C TYR A 19 -26.98 10.49 19.51
N PRO A 20 -28.21 10.39 18.97
CA PRO A 20 -29.42 10.55 19.74
C PRO A 20 -29.58 9.57 20.90
N SER A 21 -29.20 8.28 20.72
CA SER A 21 -29.24 7.31 21.82
C SER A 21 -28.28 7.69 22.95
N ALA A 22 -27.08 8.20 22.62
CA ALA A 22 -26.14 8.74 23.59
C ALA A 22 -26.69 9.96 24.32
N THR A 23 -27.26 10.92 23.57
CA THR A 23 -27.89 12.12 24.15
C THR A 23 -29.03 11.75 25.08
N MET A 24 -29.89 10.82 24.68
CA MET A 24 -31.01 10.35 25.49
C MET A 24 -30.55 9.58 26.72
N ALA A 25 -29.42 8.88 26.70
CA ALA A 25 -28.82 8.30 27.90
C ALA A 25 -28.46 9.37 28.93
N GLY A 26 -27.81 10.46 28.48
CA GLY A 26 -27.47 11.61 29.33
C GLY A 26 -28.71 12.29 29.92
N VAL A 27 -29.71 12.63 29.09
CA VAL A 27 -30.98 13.26 29.54
C VAL A 27 -31.70 12.38 30.58
N ASN A 28 -31.68 11.07 30.40
CA ASN A 28 -32.29 10.14 31.33
C ASN A 28 -31.37 9.71 32.48
N LYS A 29 -30.21 10.37 32.65
CA LYS A 29 -29.25 10.13 33.75
C LYS A 29 -28.78 8.67 33.83
N ILE A 30 -28.73 7.96 32.69
CA ILE A 30 -28.17 6.61 32.59
C ILE A 30 -26.64 6.76 32.57
N GLN A 31 -25.98 6.23 33.59
CA GLN A 31 -24.56 6.34 33.77
C GLN A 31 -23.79 5.41 32.82
N TYR A 32 -22.71 5.88 32.25
CA TYR A 32 -21.68 5.12 31.53
C TYR A 32 -20.30 5.74 31.80
N PRO A 33 -19.18 5.05 31.52
CA PRO A 33 -17.84 5.53 31.89
C PRO A 33 -17.50 6.92 31.33
N PRO A 34 -16.87 7.82 32.13
CA PRO A 34 -16.58 9.19 31.72
C PRO A 34 -15.40 9.30 30.72
N ASN A 35 -14.58 8.26 30.59
CA ASN A 35 -13.41 8.18 29.70
C ASN A 35 -13.77 7.86 28.23
N VAL A 36 -15.01 8.13 27.84
CA VAL A 36 -15.56 7.92 26.50
C VAL A 36 -15.76 9.23 25.78
N ASN A 37 -15.09 9.42 24.66
CA ASN A 37 -15.20 10.59 23.79
C ASN A 37 -16.13 10.28 22.62
N ILE A 38 -17.28 10.95 22.54
CA ILE A 38 -18.25 10.74 21.47
C ILE A 38 -18.03 11.73 20.35
N VAL A 39 -17.73 11.23 19.16
CA VAL A 39 -17.57 11.99 17.92
C VAL A 39 -18.83 11.80 17.07
N ARG A 40 -19.56 12.88 16.85
CA ARG A 40 -20.76 12.87 15.99
C ARG A 40 -20.36 12.81 14.51
N VAL A 41 -20.89 11.84 13.78
CA VAL A 41 -20.70 11.69 12.34
C VAL A 41 -22.05 11.66 11.62
N MET A 42 -22.11 12.11 10.36
CA MET A 42 -23.37 12.13 9.62
C MET A 42 -23.94 10.72 9.45
N CYS A 43 -23.08 9.76 9.09
CA CYS A 43 -23.42 8.35 8.91
C CYS A 43 -22.20 7.50 9.27
N THR A 44 -22.40 6.31 9.84
CA THR A 44 -21.29 5.36 10.07
C THR A 44 -20.58 4.96 8.77
N GLY A 45 -21.29 4.95 7.66
CA GLY A 45 -20.72 4.72 6.32
C GLY A 45 -19.71 5.78 5.86
N SER A 46 -19.64 6.94 6.52
CA SER A 46 -18.63 7.97 6.27
C SER A 46 -17.39 7.84 7.17
N VAL A 47 -17.40 6.91 8.14
CA VAL A 47 -16.24 6.64 8.97
C VAL A 47 -15.24 5.82 8.15
N GLU A 48 -14.24 6.50 7.63
CA GLU A 48 -13.19 5.85 6.85
C GLU A 48 -12.21 5.10 7.79
N PRO A 49 -11.65 3.98 7.36
CA PRO A 49 -10.68 3.22 8.16
C PRO A 49 -9.51 4.05 8.66
N GLY A 50 -9.02 5.01 7.86
CA GLY A 50 -7.94 5.92 8.27
C GLY A 50 -8.30 6.77 9.50
N VAL A 51 -9.54 7.26 9.60
CA VAL A 51 -10.01 8.05 10.76
C VAL A 51 -10.00 7.20 12.04
N ILE A 52 -10.30 5.90 11.93
CA ILE A 52 -10.22 4.96 13.04
C ILE A 52 -8.77 4.76 13.46
N MET A 53 -7.87 4.55 12.48
CA MET A 53 -6.43 4.40 12.74
C MET A 53 -5.84 5.68 13.35
N ASP A 54 -6.24 6.86 12.87
CA ASP A 54 -5.83 8.15 13.45
C ASP A 54 -6.24 8.26 14.92
N ALA A 55 -7.42 7.75 15.29
CA ALA A 55 -7.83 7.72 16.69
C ALA A 55 -6.86 6.88 17.56
N PHE A 56 -6.41 5.72 17.06
CA PHE A 56 -5.42 4.89 17.74
C PHE A 56 -4.03 5.56 17.76
N GLU A 57 -3.57 6.14 16.67
CA GLU A 57 -2.31 6.89 16.61
C GLU A 57 -2.32 8.07 17.59
N ASN A 58 -3.47 8.75 17.76
CA ASN A 58 -3.66 9.83 18.72
C ASN A 58 -4.04 9.33 20.12
N GLY A 59 -4.04 8.02 20.32
CA GLY A 59 -4.01 7.40 21.59
C GLY A 59 -5.34 6.98 22.18
N ALA A 60 -6.28 6.64 21.37
CA ALA A 60 -7.36 5.80 21.81
C ALA A 60 -6.83 4.40 22.13
N ASP A 61 -7.35 3.81 23.20
CA ASP A 61 -7.09 2.41 23.55
C ASP A 61 -8.16 1.49 22.96
N GLY A 62 -9.34 2.06 22.62
CA GLY A 62 -10.44 1.40 21.95
C GLY A 62 -11.28 2.36 21.11
N VAL A 63 -11.80 1.86 20.00
CA VAL A 63 -12.69 2.60 19.10
C VAL A 63 -13.99 1.85 18.88
N MET A 64 -15.11 2.54 19.03
CA MET A 64 -16.44 1.98 18.79
C MET A 64 -17.16 2.78 17.70
N VAL A 65 -17.85 2.09 16.80
CA VAL A 65 -18.69 2.71 15.78
C VAL A 65 -20.15 2.37 16.07
N VAL A 66 -20.95 3.40 16.36
CA VAL A 66 -22.36 3.23 16.75
C VAL A 66 -23.30 3.83 15.70
N GLY A 67 -24.11 2.99 15.10
CA GLY A 67 -24.99 3.34 13.99
C GLY A 67 -26.42 2.85 14.10
N CYS A 68 -27.18 3.10 13.03
CA CYS A 68 -28.55 2.62 12.91
C CYS A 68 -28.58 1.08 12.87
N GLN A 69 -29.64 0.46 13.35
CA GLN A 69 -29.86 -0.99 13.22
C GLN A 69 -29.72 -1.44 11.76
N MET A 70 -29.29 -2.67 11.55
CA MET A 70 -29.21 -3.27 10.23
C MET A 70 -30.57 -3.17 9.52
N ASP A 71 -30.53 -2.93 8.23
CA ASP A 71 -31.70 -2.70 7.35
C ASP A 71 -32.51 -1.42 7.63
N ASN A 72 -32.18 -0.64 8.66
CA ASN A 72 -32.83 0.63 9.03
C ASN A 72 -31.89 1.84 8.94
N CYS A 73 -30.86 1.79 8.11
CA CYS A 73 -29.97 2.92 7.93
C CYS A 73 -30.67 4.07 7.21
N HIS A 74 -30.60 5.29 7.77
CA HIS A 74 -31.15 6.50 7.15
C HIS A 74 -30.60 6.74 5.72
N TYR A 75 -29.35 6.34 5.45
CA TYR A 75 -28.69 6.40 4.15
C TYR A 75 -28.67 5.04 3.43
N VAL A 76 -29.62 4.18 3.71
CA VAL A 76 -29.88 2.87 3.09
C VAL A 76 -28.83 1.80 3.45
N SER A 77 -27.54 2.03 3.21
CA SER A 77 -26.47 1.01 3.33
C SER A 77 -25.27 1.43 4.15
N GLY A 78 -25.31 2.60 4.82
CA GLY A 78 -24.13 3.12 5.51
C GLY A 78 -23.64 2.25 6.67
N ASN A 79 -24.54 1.62 7.44
CA ASN A 79 -24.21 0.67 8.49
C ASN A 79 -23.59 -0.64 7.94
N LYS A 80 -24.11 -1.17 6.84
CA LYS A 80 -23.54 -2.36 6.17
C LYS A 80 -22.10 -2.10 5.73
N LYS A 81 -21.87 -0.98 5.03
CA LYS A 81 -20.52 -0.55 4.61
C LYS A 81 -19.57 -0.36 5.80
N ALA A 82 -20.07 0.20 6.91
CA ALA A 82 -19.28 0.34 8.12
C ALA A 82 -18.90 -1.02 8.71
N GLN A 83 -19.84 -1.98 8.75
CA GLN A 83 -19.57 -3.34 9.24
C GLN A 83 -18.50 -4.03 8.41
N GLU A 84 -18.64 -4.04 7.08
CA GLU A 84 -17.65 -4.64 6.16
C GLU A 84 -16.25 -4.05 6.38
N ARG A 85 -16.15 -2.71 6.50
CA ARG A 85 -14.87 -2.03 6.78
C ARG A 85 -14.27 -2.43 8.12
N ILE A 86 -15.07 -2.49 9.16
CA ILE A 86 -14.62 -2.88 10.51
C ILE A 86 -14.16 -4.33 10.54
N ASP A 87 -14.84 -5.23 9.83
CA ASP A 87 -14.45 -6.64 9.77
C ASP A 87 -13.10 -6.81 9.04
N SER A 88 -12.87 -6.08 7.95
CA SER A 88 -11.57 -6.04 7.28
C SER A 88 -10.47 -5.44 8.18
N MET A 89 -10.79 -4.37 8.93
CA MET A 89 -9.85 -3.77 9.87
C MET A 89 -9.49 -4.70 11.02
N LYS A 90 -10.41 -5.53 11.51
CA LYS A 90 -10.11 -6.51 12.55
C LYS A 90 -9.07 -7.52 12.10
N LYS A 91 -9.19 -8.03 10.86
CA LYS A 91 -8.16 -8.92 10.27
C LYS A 91 -6.80 -8.24 10.23
N LEU A 92 -6.77 -6.96 9.80
CA LEU A 92 -5.54 -6.17 9.76
C LEU A 92 -4.95 -5.93 11.17
N PHE A 93 -5.79 -5.70 12.17
CA PHE A 93 -5.36 -5.53 13.56
C PHE A 93 -4.64 -6.77 14.07
N ASP A 94 -5.19 -7.95 13.82
CA ASP A 94 -4.58 -9.22 14.23
C ASP A 94 -3.20 -9.41 13.59
N ILE A 95 -3.03 -9.01 12.31
CA ILE A 95 -1.72 -9.04 11.63
C ILE A 95 -0.75 -8.02 12.23
N LEU A 96 -1.22 -6.81 12.56
CA LEU A 96 -0.41 -5.76 13.19
C LEU A 96 -0.07 -6.06 14.66
N GLY A 97 -0.57 -7.15 15.22
CA GLY A 97 -0.42 -7.48 16.64
C GLY A 97 -1.22 -6.57 17.57
N LEU A 98 -2.24 -5.94 17.04
CA LEU A 98 -3.24 -5.20 17.80
C LEU A 98 -4.42 -6.14 18.07
N ASP A 99 -4.91 -6.14 19.30
CA ASP A 99 -6.07 -6.98 19.64
C ASP A 99 -7.32 -6.42 18.95
N SER A 100 -7.94 -7.22 18.07
CA SER A 100 -9.12 -6.82 17.30
C SER A 100 -10.35 -6.49 18.17
N ARG A 101 -10.38 -6.94 19.44
CA ARG A 101 -11.42 -6.56 20.42
C ARG A 101 -11.38 -5.08 20.80
N ARG A 102 -10.31 -4.35 20.49
CA ARG A 102 -10.23 -2.88 20.64
C ARG A 102 -11.08 -2.12 19.64
N LEU A 103 -11.70 -2.82 18.69
CA LEU A 103 -12.57 -2.26 17.65
C LEU A 103 -13.93 -2.96 17.69
N ARG A 104 -15.00 -2.20 18.03
CA ARG A 104 -16.37 -2.71 18.18
C ARG A 104 -17.37 -1.90 17.34
N THR A 105 -18.36 -2.57 16.77
CA THR A 105 -19.56 -1.96 16.20
C THR A 105 -20.75 -2.19 17.12
N GLU A 106 -21.67 -1.23 17.17
CA GLU A 106 -22.95 -1.41 17.86
C GLU A 106 -24.07 -0.76 17.04
N TRP A 107 -25.16 -1.48 16.90
CA TRP A 107 -26.30 -1.04 16.10
C TRP A 107 -27.50 -0.78 16.99
N VAL A 108 -27.95 0.49 17.03
CA VAL A 108 -29.00 0.98 17.93
C VAL A 108 -30.06 1.78 17.20
N ASN A 109 -31.28 1.84 17.76
CA ASN A 109 -32.25 2.86 17.44
C ASN A 109 -32.04 4.12 18.28
N ALA A 110 -32.55 5.26 17.83
CA ALA A 110 -32.45 6.54 18.54
C ALA A 110 -33.02 6.48 19.98
N SER A 111 -34.02 5.62 20.23
CA SER A 111 -34.67 5.41 21.54
C SER A 111 -33.94 4.43 22.46
N GLU A 112 -32.96 3.66 21.94
CA GLU A 112 -32.29 2.58 22.69
C GLU A 112 -31.14 3.07 23.60
N ARG A 113 -31.40 4.10 24.41
CA ARG A 113 -30.45 4.73 25.30
C ARG A 113 -29.80 3.75 26.31
N ALA A 114 -30.55 2.80 26.82
CA ALA A 114 -30.05 1.79 27.78
C ALA A 114 -29.06 0.82 27.07
N LYS A 115 -29.37 0.42 25.84
CA LYS A 115 -28.50 -0.44 25.04
C LYS A 115 -27.18 0.27 24.71
N PHE A 116 -27.24 1.55 24.36
CA PHE A 116 -26.05 2.37 24.12
C PHE A 116 -25.15 2.41 25.36
N ALA A 117 -25.71 2.81 26.52
CA ALA A 117 -24.94 2.92 27.77
C ALA A 117 -24.32 1.58 28.17
N LYS A 118 -25.09 0.48 28.07
CA LYS A 118 -24.62 -0.87 28.33
C LYS A 118 -23.45 -1.25 27.41
N ALA A 119 -23.62 -1.09 26.10
CA ALA A 119 -22.60 -1.45 25.11
C ALA A 119 -21.28 -0.69 25.33
N VAL A 120 -21.36 0.61 25.62
CA VAL A 120 -20.18 1.45 25.90
C VAL A 120 -19.50 1.02 27.20
N THR A 121 -20.29 0.67 28.25
CA THR A 121 -19.75 0.21 29.54
C THR A 121 -19.02 -1.12 29.38
N GLU A 122 -19.64 -2.10 28.70
CA GLU A 122 -19.03 -3.39 28.43
C GLU A 122 -17.74 -3.23 27.62
N PHE A 123 -17.77 -2.45 26.54
CA PHE A 123 -16.61 -2.21 25.71
C PHE A 123 -15.46 -1.54 26.47
N THR A 124 -15.76 -0.57 27.34
CA THR A 124 -14.75 0.06 28.21
C THR A 124 -14.12 -0.95 29.17
N ALA A 125 -14.90 -1.85 29.72
CA ALA A 125 -14.39 -2.91 30.58
C ALA A 125 -13.52 -3.92 29.81
N ASP A 126 -13.95 -4.32 28.63
CA ASP A 126 -13.17 -5.20 27.74
C ASP A 126 -11.81 -4.58 27.40
N VAL A 127 -11.79 -3.31 26.98
CA VAL A 127 -10.52 -2.60 26.65
C VAL A 127 -9.65 -2.41 27.90
N LYS A 128 -10.25 -2.16 29.07
CA LYS A 128 -9.53 -2.08 30.34
C LYS A 128 -8.84 -3.39 30.69
N ALA A 129 -9.51 -4.52 30.48
CA ALA A 129 -8.94 -5.85 30.68
C ALA A 129 -7.80 -6.19 29.71
N LEU A 130 -7.81 -5.62 28.49
CA LEU A 130 -6.71 -5.76 27.52
C LEU A 130 -5.46 -4.94 27.90
N GLY A 131 -5.58 -3.99 28.83
CA GLY A 131 -4.50 -3.07 29.16
C GLY A 131 -4.27 -1.98 28.09
N PRO A 132 -3.23 -1.14 28.26
CA PRO A 132 -2.93 -0.06 27.31
C PRO A 132 -2.60 -0.59 25.91
N LEU A 133 -2.85 0.25 24.90
CA LEU A 133 -2.44 -0.06 23.53
C LEU A 133 -0.93 -0.32 23.48
N PRO A 134 -0.45 -1.42 22.85
CA PRO A 134 0.97 -1.78 22.86
C PRO A 134 1.84 -0.81 22.03
N VAL A 135 1.23 0.07 21.24
CA VAL A 135 1.93 1.08 20.43
C VAL A 135 2.22 2.31 21.29
N LYS A 136 3.51 2.61 21.50
CA LYS A 136 3.92 3.81 22.22
C LYS A 136 3.66 5.05 21.36
N ARG A 137 2.97 6.02 21.93
CA ARG A 137 2.77 7.32 21.30
C ARG A 137 4.09 8.09 21.26
N GLU A 138 4.56 8.36 20.09
CA GLU A 138 5.60 9.37 19.90
C GLU A 138 4.90 10.72 19.66
N LYS A 139 4.91 11.57 20.66
CA LYS A 139 4.50 12.98 20.51
C LYS A 139 5.64 13.74 19.82
N LYS A 140 5.89 13.49 18.53
CA LYS A 140 6.65 14.43 17.73
C LYS A 140 5.66 15.48 17.20
N ALA A 141 5.87 16.74 17.57
CA ALA A 141 5.26 17.83 16.82
C ALA A 141 5.75 17.71 15.36
N PRO A 142 4.86 17.87 14.36
CA PRO A 142 5.32 17.93 12.98
C PRO A 142 6.45 18.94 12.88
N LYS A 143 7.52 18.63 12.13
CA LYS A 143 8.60 19.56 11.81
C LYS A 143 7.93 20.76 11.12
N GLN A 144 7.62 21.80 11.85
CA GLN A 144 7.08 23.04 11.25
C GLN A 144 8.26 23.85 10.74
N ARG A 145 8.32 24.08 9.45
CA ARG A 145 9.28 25.03 8.85
C ARG A 145 8.65 26.39 8.68
N THR A 146 9.45 27.45 8.85
CA THR A 146 9.01 28.78 8.44
C THR A 146 8.94 28.86 6.92
N LYS A 147 8.26 29.86 6.40
CA LYS A 147 8.17 30.08 4.94
C LYS A 147 9.56 30.22 4.31
N GLU A 148 10.45 30.95 4.97
CA GLU A 148 11.83 31.16 4.52
C GLU A 148 12.62 29.86 4.48
N GLN A 149 12.47 29.01 5.48
CA GLN A 149 13.09 27.67 5.53
C GLN A 149 12.57 26.77 4.41
N THR A 150 11.26 26.81 4.13
CA THR A 150 10.66 26.03 3.03
C THR A 150 11.17 26.54 1.67
N ILE A 151 11.25 27.86 1.46
CA ILE A 151 11.80 28.41 0.22
C ILE A 151 13.27 28.01 0.04
N ALA A 152 14.08 28.03 1.09
CA ALA A 152 15.48 27.60 1.03
C ALA A 152 15.60 26.11 0.68
N ALA A 153 14.78 25.26 1.30
CA ALA A 153 14.76 23.81 1.01
C ALA A 153 14.32 23.52 -0.42
N VAL A 154 13.30 24.22 -0.94
CA VAL A 154 12.86 24.04 -2.34
C VAL A 154 13.92 24.53 -3.34
N LYS A 155 14.66 25.61 -3.03
CA LYS A 155 15.80 26.03 -3.87
C LYS A 155 16.88 24.96 -3.92
N GLN A 156 17.25 24.39 -2.78
CA GLN A 156 18.23 23.30 -2.75
C GLN A 156 17.73 22.09 -3.54
N LEU A 157 16.45 21.72 -3.38
CA LEU A 157 15.83 20.62 -4.12
C LEU A 157 15.87 20.84 -5.65
N ILE A 158 15.68 22.09 -6.11
CA ILE A 158 15.78 22.46 -7.53
C ILE A 158 17.20 22.21 -8.05
N GLU A 159 18.21 22.56 -7.25
CA GLU A 159 19.62 22.34 -7.58
C GLU A 159 19.95 20.83 -7.60
N ASP A 160 19.62 20.10 -6.53
CA ASP A 160 19.94 18.69 -6.36
C ASP A 160 19.31 17.79 -7.44
N THR A 161 18.14 18.18 -7.96
CA THR A 161 17.42 17.40 -8.98
C THR A 161 17.68 17.87 -10.41
N GLY A 162 18.53 18.87 -10.61
CA GLY A 162 18.77 19.49 -11.91
C GLY A 162 17.52 20.16 -12.50
N ALA A 163 16.52 20.48 -11.67
CA ALA A 163 15.30 21.12 -12.13
C ALA A 163 15.55 22.52 -12.70
N PHE A 164 16.64 23.18 -12.27
CA PHE A 164 17.08 24.47 -12.81
C PHE A 164 17.41 24.40 -14.32
N ASP A 165 17.87 23.26 -14.81
CA ASP A 165 18.24 23.06 -16.23
C ASP A 165 17.03 22.85 -17.15
N CYS A 166 15.81 23.02 -16.65
CA CYS A 166 14.59 22.84 -17.42
C CYS A 166 14.43 23.93 -18.49
N VAL A 167 14.53 23.55 -19.76
CA VAL A 167 14.35 24.45 -20.94
C VAL A 167 12.91 24.46 -21.47
N GLU A 168 11.94 24.01 -20.71
CA GLU A 168 10.50 24.05 -21.03
C GLU A 168 10.10 23.33 -22.34
N CYS A 169 10.89 22.39 -22.83
CA CYS A 169 10.66 21.73 -24.12
C CYS A 169 9.37 20.91 -24.23
N GLY A 170 8.66 20.66 -23.11
CA GLY A 170 7.37 19.98 -23.06
C GLY A 170 7.39 18.45 -23.23
N LYS A 171 8.53 17.80 -23.48
CA LYS A 171 8.61 16.34 -23.65
C LYS A 171 8.03 15.56 -22.46
N CYS A 172 8.29 16.02 -21.23
CA CYS A 172 7.75 15.42 -20.02
C CYS A 172 6.21 15.43 -19.98
N THR A 173 5.59 16.51 -20.46
CA THR A 173 4.12 16.63 -20.54
C THR A 173 3.54 15.69 -21.61
N THR A 174 4.19 15.60 -22.78
CA THR A 174 3.74 14.75 -23.89
C THR A 174 3.69 13.26 -23.52
N VAL A 175 4.66 12.76 -22.75
CA VAL A 175 4.72 11.35 -22.38
C VAL A 175 3.96 11.03 -21.09
N CYS A 176 3.61 12.04 -20.30
CA CYS A 176 2.99 11.83 -19.00
C CYS A 176 1.58 11.21 -19.14
N PRO A 177 1.32 10.05 -18.52
CA PRO A 177 0.00 9.41 -18.59
C PRO A 177 -1.09 10.25 -17.91
N VAL A 178 -0.74 11.03 -16.89
CA VAL A 178 -1.67 11.95 -16.21
C VAL A 178 -2.00 13.14 -17.10
N ALA A 179 -0.99 13.79 -17.69
CA ALA A 179 -1.17 14.95 -18.56
C ALA A 179 -2.01 14.66 -19.81
N LYS A 180 -2.04 13.40 -20.27
CA LYS A 180 -2.91 12.97 -21.37
C LYS A 180 -4.39 13.02 -21.04
N LEU A 181 -4.75 12.90 -19.76
CA LEU A 181 -6.14 12.88 -19.27
C LEU A 181 -6.54 14.16 -18.54
N ASP A 182 -5.55 14.88 -17.99
CA ASP A 182 -5.74 16.12 -17.27
C ASP A 182 -4.92 17.24 -17.93
N PRO A 183 -5.54 18.08 -18.76
CA PRO A 183 -4.84 19.17 -19.46
C PRO A 183 -4.21 20.21 -18.53
N ASN A 184 -4.67 20.29 -17.28
CA ASN A 184 -4.15 21.24 -16.29
C ASN A 184 -2.87 20.72 -15.61
N PHE A 185 -2.61 19.40 -15.70
CA PHE A 185 -1.43 18.79 -15.11
C PHE A 185 -0.27 18.81 -16.11
N ALA A 186 0.83 19.42 -15.73
CA ALA A 186 2.06 19.38 -16.52
C ALA A 186 3.30 19.35 -15.61
N PRO A 187 4.17 18.32 -15.72
CA PRO A 187 5.39 18.24 -14.89
C PRO A 187 6.23 19.52 -14.95
N ARG A 188 6.47 20.08 -16.15
CA ARG A 188 7.24 21.32 -16.32
C ARG A 188 6.65 22.52 -15.56
N THR A 189 5.31 22.64 -15.50
CA THR A 189 4.64 23.77 -14.84
C THR A 189 4.88 23.76 -13.34
N ILE A 190 4.93 22.58 -12.73
CA ILE A 190 5.23 22.44 -11.31
C ILE A 190 6.66 22.90 -11.04
N VAL A 191 7.64 22.49 -11.87
CA VAL A 191 9.03 22.94 -11.77
C VAL A 191 9.12 24.48 -11.87
N LEU A 192 8.52 25.06 -12.91
CA LEU A 192 8.57 26.50 -13.14
C LEU A 192 7.98 27.33 -11.99
N ARG A 193 6.79 26.94 -11.50
CA ARG A 193 6.17 27.59 -10.34
C ARG A 193 7.06 27.52 -9.10
N SER A 194 7.77 26.43 -8.90
CA SER A 194 8.73 26.29 -7.81
C SER A 194 9.92 27.23 -7.95
N MET A 195 10.43 27.38 -9.17
CA MET A 195 11.52 28.32 -9.49
C MET A 195 11.10 29.78 -9.28
N GLU A 196 9.84 30.12 -9.54
CA GLU A 196 9.26 31.44 -9.28
C GLU A 196 9.03 31.70 -7.76
N GLY A 197 9.33 30.75 -6.90
CA GLY A 197 9.17 30.86 -5.44
C GLY A 197 7.71 30.77 -4.96
N ILE A 198 6.80 30.27 -5.81
CA ILE A 198 5.37 30.09 -5.48
C ILE A 198 5.18 28.79 -4.66
N VAL A 199 5.88 28.68 -3.52
CA VAL A 199 5.93 27.47 -2.71
C VAL A 199 4.61 27.22 -1.96
N ASP A 200 3.98 28.28 -1.45
CA ASP A 200 2.73 28.15 -0.66
C ASP A 200 1.58 27.53 -1.46
N ASN A 201 1.51 27.84 -2.75
CA ASN A 201 0.46 27.28 -3.62
C ASN A 201 0.75 25.84 -4.00
N ILE A 202 2.02 25.50 -4.26
CA ILE A 202 2.43 24.17 -4.71
C ILE A 202 2.23 23.15 -3.58
N ALA A 203 2.61 23.49 -2.34
CA ALA A 203 2.41 22.62 -1.19
C ALA A 203 0.93 22.33 -0.89
N ARG A 204 0.03 23.27 -1.23
CA ARG A 204 -1.43 23.13 -1.09
C ARG A 204 -2.11 22.59 -2.34
N ASP A 205 -1.44 22.65 -3.48
CA ASP A 205 -1.95 22.18 -4.76
C ASP A 205 -1.97 20.64 -4.80
N ARG A 206 -3.00 20.08 -5.44
CA ARG A 206 -3.13 18.65 -5.61
C ARG A 206 -2.17 18.08 -6.64
N ASP A 207 -1.56 18.91 -7.47
CA ASP A 207 -0.72 18.49 -8.59
C ASP A 207 0.48 17.67 -8.14
N ILE A 208 1.16 18.03 -7.04
CA ILE A 208 2.28 17.24 -6.52
C ILE A 208 1.86 15.81 -6.11
N TRP A 209 0.61 15.65 -5.64
CA TRP A 209 0.06 14.37 -5.25
C TRP A 209 -0.50 13.57 -6.44
N THR A 210 -0.84 14.25 -7.53
CA THR A 210 -1.38 13.63 -8.76
C THR A 210 -0.28 12.91 -9.54
N CYS A 211 0.98 13.29 -9.41
CA CYS A 211 2.10 12.63 -10.04
C CYS A 211 2.22 11.17 -9.60
N THR A 212 2.31 10.26 -10.58
CA THR A 212 2.47 8.81 -10.34
C THR A 212 3.91 8.39 -10.10
N THR A 213 4.87 9.32 -10.08
CA THR A 213 6.31 9.07 -9.88
C THR A 213 6.85 7.89 -10.71
N CYS A 214 6.34 7.72 -11.92
CA CYS A 214 6.64 6.57 -12.77
C CYS A 214 7.93 6.72 -13.60
N GLU A 215 8.61 7.87 -13.54
CA GLU A 215 9.87 8.22 -14.25
C GLU A 215 9.79 8.23 -15.79
N GLN A 216 8.60 8.20 -16.38
CA GLN A 216 8.51 8.28 -17.83
C GLN A 216 9.00 9.65 -18.35
N CYS A 217 8.78 10.71 -17.58
CA CYS A 217 9.31 12.05 -17.87
C CYS A 217 10.83 12.13 -17.69
N ASN A 218 11.42 11.48 -16.67
CA ASN A 218 12.86 11.40 -16.44
C ASN A 218 13.56 10.73 -17.63
N ALA A 219 13.04 9.57 -18.08
CA ALA A 219 13.60 8.83 -19.22
C ALA A 219 13.60 9.63 -20.52
N MET A 220 12.66 10.57 -20.71
CA MET A 220 12.54 11.38 -21.93
C MET A 220 13.17 12.76 -21.81
N CYS A 221 13.67 13.16 -20.64
CA CYS A 221 14.24 14.48 -20.43
C CYS A 221 15.64 14.59 -21.06
N PRO A 222 15.87 15.51 -22.02
CA PRO A 222 17.18 15.69 -22.65
C PRO A 222 18.21 16.28 -21.69
N TYR A 223 17.76 16.98 -20.64
CA TYR A 223 18.60 17.61 -19.62
C TYR A 223 18.70 16.78 -18.34
N LYS A 224 18.13 15.56 -18.35
CA LYS A 224 18.20 14.59 -17.23
C LYS A 224 17.67 15.14 -15.89
N VAL A 225 16.68 16.04 -15.93
CA VAL A 225 16.02 16.51 -14.71
C VAL A 225 15.43 15.31 -13.98
N ASP A 226 15.80 15.12 -12.71
CA ASP A 226 15.17 14.12 -11.85
C ASP A 226 13.84 14.64 -11.31
N TYR A 227 12.82 14.61 -12.15
CA TYR A 227 11.50 15.06 -11.79
C TYR A 227 10.86 14.20 -10.70
N SER A 228 11.16 12.91 -10.63
CA SER A 228 10.62 12.02 -9.58
C SER A 228 11.20 12.36 -8.22
N GLY A 229 12.49 12.59 -8.11
CA GLY A 229 13.17 13.09 -6.91
C GLY A 229 12.65 14.47 -6.51
N PHE A 230 12.50 15.37 -7.49
CA PHE A 230 11.91 16.70 -7.26
C PHE A 230 10.50 16.60 -6.63
N ILE A 231 9.60 15.79 -7.17
CA ILE A 231 8.24 15.60 -6.61
C ILE A 231 8.28 14.96 -5.23
N ARG A 232 9.20 14.02 -4.95
CA ARG A 232 9.38 13.43 -3.63
C ARG A 232 9.72 14.51 -2.61
N GLY A 233 10.75 15.32 -2.88
CA GLY A 233 11.13 16.42 -2.00
C GLY A 233 10.04 17.48 -1.84
N MET A 234 9.30 17.82 -2.90
CA MET A 234 8.14 18.72 -2.80
C MET A 234 7.04 18.18 -1.88
N ARG A 235 6.81 16.85 -1.88
CA ARG A 235 5.85 16.21 -0.97
C ARG A 235 6.34 16.22 0.48
N GLU A 236 7.63 16.07 0.70
CA GLU A 236 8.24 16.24 2.04
C GLU A 236 8.01 17.66 2.55
N GLU A 237 8.33 18.69 1.75
CA GLU A 237 8.07 20.08 2.14
C GLU A 237 6.58 20.35 2.38
N ALA A 238 5.69 19.82 1.56
CA ALA A 238 4.24 19.92 1.77
C ALA A 238 3.80 19.30 3.10
N SER A 239 4.38 18.16 3.47
CA SER A 239 4.11 17.48 4.74
C SER A 239 4.52 18.33 5.96
N THR A 240 5.66 19.05 5.89
CA THR A 240 6.09 19.98 6.95
C THR A 240 5.14 21.16 7.12
N LEU A 241 4.41 21.54 6.07
CA LEU A 241 3.36 22.57 6.08
C LEU A 241 1.97 22.02 6.44
N GLY A 242 1.88 20.74 6.80
CA GLY A 242 0.61 20.08 7.15
C GLY A 242 -0.27 19.72 5.95
N ALA A 243 0.25 19.79 4.73
CA ALA A 243 -0.45 19.36 3.53
C ALA A 243 -0.22 17.86 3.31
N LEU A 244 -1.27 17.06 3.50
CA LEU A 244 -1.21 15.60 3.39
C LEU A 244 -1.85 15.11 2.08
N PRO A 245 -1.40 13.96 1.54
CA PRO A 245 -1.99 13.37 0.37
C PRO A 245 -3.42 12.89 0.66
N MET A 246 -4.25 12.86 -0.38
CA MET A 246 -5.51 12.13 -0.33
C MET A 246 -5.23 10.63 -0.48
N CYS A 247 -4.98 9.96 0.65
CA CYS A 247 -4.66 8.55 0.66
C CYS A 247 -5.86 7.70 0.26
N SER A 248 -5.66 6.75 -0.63
CA SER A 248 -6.65 5.72 -0.93
C SER A 248 -6.94 4.89 0.32
N GLN A 249 -8.10 4.28 0.38
CA GLN A 249 -8.57 3.53 1.55
C GLN A 249 -8.64 4.40 2.83
N GLY A 250 -8.92 5.71 2.68
CA GLY A 250 -9.05 6.65 3.80
C GLY A 250 -7.78 6.78 4.66
N GLY A 251 -6.60 6.53 4.10
CA GLY A 251 -5.33 6.62 4.83
C GLY A 251 -4.93 5.36 5.61
N LEU A 252 -5.74 4.30 5.58
CA LEU A 252 -5.50 3.05 6.32
C LEU A 252 -4.09 2.48 6.12
N ILE A 253 -3.60 2.49 4.87
CA ILE A 253 -2.32 1.88 4.52
C ILE A 253 -1.17 2.66 5.16
N HIS A 254 -1.15 3.98 5.04
CA HIS A 254 -0.10 4.83 5.63
C HIS A 254 -0.12 4.76 7.17
N ALA A 255 -1.31 4.81 7.78
CA ALA A 255 -1.46 4.66 9.23
C ALA A 255 -0.94 3.29 9.72
N SER A 256 -1.21 2.21 8.98
CA SER A 256 -0.67 0.88 9.29
C SER A 256 0.86 0.87 9.23
N GLN A 257 1.45 1.55 8.24
CA GLN A 257 2.91 1.65 8.10
C GLN A 257 3.55 2.46 9.24
N ARG A 258 2.91 3.55 9.68
CA ARG A 258 3.36 4.32 10.87
C ARG A 258 3.26 3.48 12.15
N ILE A 259 2.21 2.68 12.31
CA ILE A 259 2.12 1.73 13.43
C ILE A 259 3.24 0.69 13.35
N MET A 260 3.54 0.16 12.18
CA MET A 260 4.69 -0.75 12.00
C MET A 260 6.03 -0.09 12.31
N ALA A 261 6.21 1.20 12.03
CA ALA A 261 7.42 1.95 12.36
C ALA A 261 7.65 2.05 13.88
N ASN A 262 6.61 1.89 14.71
CA ASN A 262 6.76 1.94 16.16
C ASN A 262 7.59 0.74 16.67
N ALA A 263 8.56 1.01 17.56
CA ALA A 263 9.48 0.01 18.08
C ALA A 263 8.81 -1.09 18.92
N THR A 264 7.63 -0.80 19.47
CA THR A 264 6.90 -1.75 20.34
C THR A 264 5.92 -2.63 19.59
N THR A 265 5.67 -2.37 18.31
CA THR A 265 4.77 -3.19 17.48
C THR A 265 5.35 -4.61 17.32
N ARG A 266 4.54 -5.62 17.63
CA ARG A 266 4.84 -7.04 17.44
C ARG A 266 3.78 -7.63 16.54
N GLN A 267 4.15 -7.95 15.31
CA GLN A 267 3.22 -8.42 14.29
C GLN A 267 2.98 -9.94 14.37
N ASN A 268 1.83 -10.36 13.84
CA ASN A 268 1.52 -11.77 13.58
C ASN A 268 1.24 -11.94 12.08
N ARG A 269 2.26 -11.79 11.26
CA ARG A 269 2.15 -11.68 9.80
C ARG A 269 2.41 -12.96 9.02
N LEU A 270 2.80 -14.06 9.69
CA LEU A 270 3.13 -15.33 9.04
C LEU A 270 1.94 -16.30 8.91
N GLY A 271 0.71 -15.85 9.12
CA GLY A 271 -0.50 -16.69 8.96
C GLY A 271 -0.70 -17.27 7.55
N TRP A 272 0.05 -16.80 6.55
CA TRP A 272 0.06 -17.35 5.20
C TRP A 272 0.97 -18.59 5.05
N VAL A 273 1.84 -18.87 6.02
CA VAL A 273 2.74 -20.03 6.00
C VAL A 273 1.94 -21.27 6.34
N THR A 274 1.88 -22.20 5.42
CA THR A 274 1.20 -23.49 5.55
C THR A 274 2.20 -24.63 5.79
N ASP A 275 1.74 -25.77 6.30
CA ASP A 275 2.59 -26.90 6.72
C ASP A 275 3.46 -27.49 5.58
N ASP A 276 3.07 -27.28 4.32
CA ASP A 276 3.79 -27.73 3.14
C ASP A 276 4.93 -26.77 2.72
N LEU A 277 5.06 -25.62 3.37
CA LEU A 277 6.12 -24.65 3.09
C LEU A 277 7.30 -24.84 4.04
N LYS A 278 8.50 -24.98 3.47
CA LYS A 278 9.73 -25.01 4.25
C LYS A 278 10.30 -23.60 4.37
N VAL A 279 10.30 -23.08 5.58
CA VAL A 279 10.85 -21.75 5.95
C VAL A 279 11.74 -21.88 7.17
N ALA A 280 12.60 -20.90 7.41
CA ALA A 280 13.54 -20.88 8.52
C ALA A 280 13.55 -19.53 9.25
N GLU A 281 14.07 -19.49 10.47
CA GLU A 281 14.32 -18.25 11.22
C GLU A 281 15.71 -17.65 10.92
N LYS A 282 16.68 -18.50 10.49
CA LYS A 282 18.04 -18.13 10.10
C LYS A 282 18.46 -18.90 8.86
N GLY A 283 19.28 -18.26 8.01
CA GLY A 283 19.75 -18.90 6.77
C GLY A 283 20.38 -17.90 5.81
N ASP A 284 20.88 -18.40 4.69
CA ASP A 284 21.58 -17.57 3.69
C ASP A 284 20.65 -16.69 2.84
N VAL A 285 19.37 -17.02 2.74
CA VAL A 285 18.38 -16.31 1.88
C VAL A 285 17.24 -15.80 2.74
N PHE A 286 17.03 -14.49 2.75
CA PHE A 286 15.85 -13.85 3.36
C PHE A 286 14.82 -13.57 2.27
N TYR A 287 13.61 -14.06 2.43
CA TYR A 287 12.49 -13.66 1.58
C TYR A 287 11.75 -12.49 2.21
N PHE A 288 11.94 -11.29 1.65
CA PHE A 288 11.25 -10.09 2.09
C PHE A 288 9.83 -10.06 1.51
N VAL A 289 8.87 -10.42 2.33
CA VAL A 289 7.45 -10.56 1.96
C VAL A 289 6.77 -9.20 1.73
N GLY A 290 7.23 -8.17 2.41
CA GLY A 290 6.69 -6.81 2.31
C GLY A 290 5.27 -6.71 2.88
N CYS A 291 4.42 -5.93 2.23
CA CYS A 291 3.05 -5.66 2.70
C CYS A 291 2.00 -6.68 2.24
N LEU A 292 2.39 -7.81 1.62
CA LEU A 292 1.44 -8.80 1.08
C LEU A 292 0.39 -9.26 2.09
N PRO A 293 0.73 -9.65 3.34
CA PRO A 293 -0.28 -10.07 4.31
C PRO A 293 -1.26 -8.96 4.70
N HIS A 294 -0.77 -7.71 4.78
CA HIS A 294 -1.59 -6.56 5.10
C HIS A 294 -2.54 -6.21 3.95
N TYR A 295 -2.03 -6.24 2.72
CA TYR A 295 -2.84 -5.99 1.53
C TYR A 295 -3.89 -7.08 1.33
N ASP A 296 -3.57 -8.33 1.64
CA ASP A 296 -4.55 -9.42 1.59
C ASP A 296 -5.73 -9.14 2.54
N ALA A 297 -5.45 -8.75 3.80
CA ALA A 297 -6.49 -8.39 4.75
C ALA A 297 -7.34 -7.18 4.32
N ILE A 298 -6.74 -6.20 3.63
CA ILE A 298 -7.43 -4.97 3.20
C ILE A 298 -8.26 -5.19 1.93
N PHE A 299 -7.78 -6.01 0.99
CA PHE A 299 -8.32 -6.10 -0.37
C PHE A 299 -8.97 -7.45 -0.70
N TYR A 300 -8.93 -8.44 0.19
CA TYR A 300 -9.43 -9.79 -0.04
C TYR A 300 -10.87 -9.82 -0.60
N ASP A 301 -11.77 -9.05 0.02
CA ASP A 301 -13.20 -9.02 -0.38
C ASP A 301 -13.49 -8.05 -1.54
N ARG A 302 -12.49 -7.30 -2.03
CA ARG A 302 -12.73 -6.21 -3.00
C ARG A 302 -12.39 -6.53 -4.43
N ALA A 303 -11.45 -7.39 -4.69
CA ALA A 303 -10.92 -7.59 -6.03
C ALA A 303 -10.66 -9.07 -6.36
N ASP A 304 -11.27 -9.98 -5.62
CA ASP A 304 -10.96 -11.41 -5.73
C ASP A 304 -9.43 -11.63 -5.71
N LEU A 305 -8.79 -10.98 -4.74
CA LEU A 305 -7.36 -10.98 -4.54
C LEU A 305 -7.03 -11.98 -3.44
N ASN A 306 -6.17 -12.92 -3.74
CA ASN A 306 -5.52 -13.80 -2.77
C ASN A 306 -4.02 -13.55 -2.86
N LEU A 307 -3.54 -12.52 -2.14
CA LEU A 307 -2.15 -12.10 -2.21
C LEU A 307 -1.21 -13.02 -1.44
N HIS A 308 -1.73 -13.83 -0.50
CA HIS A 308 -0.98 -14.89 0.16
C HIS A 308 -0.44 -15.91 -0.86
N ARG A 309 -1.12 -16.13 -1.98
CA ARG A 309 -0.63 -17.02 -3.04
C ARG A 309 0.71 -16.56 -3.62
N ILE A 310 0.99 -15.26 -3.64
CA ILE A 310 2.29 -14.75 -4.11
C ILE A 310 3.39 -15.22 -3.16
N CYS A 311 3.19 -15.03 -1.84
CA CYS A 311 4.15 -15.47 -0.83
C CYS A 311 4.38 -16.98 -0.89
N GLN A 312 3.29 -17.76 -0.91
CA GLN A 312 3.32 -19.22 -0.97
C GLN A 312 4.00 -19.71 -2.24
N SER A 313 3.68 -19.13 -3.40
CA SER A 313 4.29 -19.47 -4.67
C SER A 313 5.79 -19.21 -4.70
N ALA A 314 6.23 -18.06 -4.18
CA ALA A 314 7.63 -17.73 -4.08
C ALA A 314 8.41 -18.76 -3.23
N VAL A 315 7.87 -19.09 -2.05
CA VAL A 315 8.50 -20.09 -1.17
C VAL A 315 8.50 -21.48 -1.82
N LYS A 316 7.40 -21.90 -2.45
CA LYS A 316 7.34 -23.21 -3.16
C LYS A 316 8.37 -23.32 -4.30
N ILE A 317 8.53 -22.25 -5.08
CA ILE A 317 9.56 -22.19 -6.13
C ILE A 317 10.96 -22.31 -5.51
N MET A 318 11.26 -21.57 -4.45
CA MET A 318 12.54 -21.65 -3.73
C MET A 318 12.76 -23.05 -3.14
N ASN A 319 11.75 -23.63 -2.47
CA ASN A 319 11.83 -24.97 -1.89
C ASN A 319 12.06 -26.05 -2.97
N ARG A 320 11.45 -25.90 -4.17
CA ARG A 320 11.68 -26.79 -5.30
C ARG A 320 13.13 -26.78 -5.77
N ALA A 321 13.80 -25.63 -5.65
CA ALA A 321 15.22 -25.45 -5.93
C ALA A 321 16.14 -25.83 -4.76
N GLY A 322 15.60 -26.39 -3.67
CA GLY A 322 16.36 -26.76 -2.47
C GLY A 322 16.69 -25.59 -1.53
N VAL A 323 16.13 -24.40 -1.77
CA VAL A 323 16.34 -23.22 -0.91
C VAL A 323 15.24 -23.15 0.14
N VAL A 324 15.63 -23.03 1.41
CA VAL A 324 14.74 -22.78 2.55
C VAL A 324 14.90 -21.31 2.96
N PRO A 325 13.98 -20.43 2.57
CA PRO A 325 14.13 -19.00 2.85
C PRO A 325 13.80 -18.66 4.30
N VAL A 326 14.46 -17.64 4.83
CA VAL A 326 14.11 -17.00 6.10
C VAL A 326 12.89 -16.12 5.89
N VAL A 327 11.90 -16.23 6.79
CA VAL A 327 10.77 -15.32 6.93
C VAL A 327 10.57 -14.95 8.40
N SER A 328 10.04 -13.77 8.70
CA SER A 328 9.95 -13.30 10.09
C SER A 328 8.65 -12.54 10.39
N ASN A 329 8.08 -12.78 11.58
CA ASN A 329 7.03 -11.94 12.11
C ASN A 329 7.51 -10.52 12.45
N ASP A 330 8.82 -10.35 12.68
CA ASP A 330 9.44 -9.05 12.98
C ASP A 330 9.70 -8.21 11.73
N GLU A 331 9.53 -8.75 10.50
CA GLU A 331 9.66 -7.98 9.27
C GLU A 331 8.61 -6.85 9.25
N LYS A 332 9.03 -5.65 8.88
CA LYS A 332 8.16 -4.48 8.75
C LYS A 332 8.03 -4.07 7.27
N CYS A 333 7.10 -3.16 6.96
CA CYS A 333 7.02 -2.56 5.63
C CYS A 333 8.39 -1.99 5.21
N CYS A 334 8.70 -2.02 3.91
CA CYS A 334 9.90 -1.37 3.39
C CYS A 334 9.87 0.16 3.51
N GLY A 335 8.73 0.76 3.82
CA GLY A 335 8.58 2.20 3.95
C GLY A 335 8.39 2.97 2.64
N HIS A 336 8.35 2.30 1.49
CA HIS A 336 8.21 2.93 0.17
C HIS A 336 7.14 4.04 0.16
N ASP A 337 5.94 3.75 0.67
CA ASP A 337 4.84 4.70 0.56
C ASP A 337 5.02 5.91 1.48
N LEU A 338 5.61 5.72 2.66
CA LEU A 338 5.95 6.80 3.58
C LEU A 338 7.02 7.72 2.98
N ASN A 339 8.09 7.15 2.41
CA ASN A 339 9.14 7.91 1.71
C ASN A 339 8.55 8.77 0.57
N TRP A 340 7.69 8.15 -0.27
CA TRP A 340 7.09 8.85 -1.42
C TRP A 340 5.93 9.78 -1.05
N THR A 341 5.55 9.87 0.22
CA THR A 341 4.57 10.83 0.75
C THR A 341 5.17 11.82 1.74
N GLY A 342 6.49 11.79 1.95
CA GLY A 342 7.22 12.75 2.78
C GLY A 342 7.17 12.45 4.29
N ASP A 343 6.89 11.21 4.68
CA ASP A 343 7.00 10.75 6.07
C ASP A 343 8.36 10.07 6.31
N GLU A 344 9.41 10.89 6.25
CA GLU A 344 10.81 10.46 6.33
C GLU A 344 11.13 9.81 7.68
N ASP A 345 10.70 10.42 8.79
CA ASP A 345 10.97 9.93 10.15
C ASP A 345 10.52 8.47 10.35
N ASN A 346 9.34 8.10 9.85
CA ASN A 346 8.85 6.73 9.96
C ASN A 346 9.47 5.81 8.91
N PHE A 347 9.84 6.35 7.75
CA PHE A 347 10.59 5.60 6.74
C PHE A 347 11.95 5.15 7.28
N GLU A 348 12.74 6.03 7.89
CA GLU A 348 14.05 5.72 8.47
C GLU A 348 13.95 4.64 9.56
N LYS A 349 12.96 4.74 10.46
CA LYS A 349 12.73 3.72 11.49
C LYS A 349 12.45 2.32 10.90
N LEU A 350 11.67 2.27 9.81
CA LEU A 350 11.39 1.01 9.11
C LEU A 350 12.64 0.47 8.43
N MET A 351 13.43 1.34 7.82
CA MET A 351 14.70 1.01 7.17
C MET A 351 15.69 0.39 8.18
N GLU A 352 16.01 1.10 9.24
CA GLU A 352 16.94 0.65 10.28
C GLU A 352 16.52 -0.71 10.87
N HIS A 353 15.21 -0.84 11.19
CA HIS A 353 14.67 -2.08 11.73
C HIS A 353 14.85 -3.27 10.78
N ASN A 354 14.50 -3.09 9.49
CA ASN A 354 14.58 -4.17 8.51
C ASN A 354 16.04 -4.56 8.21
N ILE A 355 16.95 -3.60 8.11
CA ILE A 355 18.39 -3.87 7.93
C ILE A 355 18.91 -4.72 9.10
N GLU A 356 18.63 -4.32 10.34
CA GLU A 356 19.09 -5.06 11.52
C GLU A 356 18.44 -6.44 11.65
N LEU A 357 17.16 -6.58 11.26
CA LEU A 357 16.50 -7.88 11.22
C LEU A 357 17.18 -8.83 10.23
N ILE A 358 17.45 -8.38 9.02
CA ILE A 358 18.09 -9.18 7.97
C ILE A 358 19.51 -9.56 8.40
N LYS A 359 20.30 -8.64 8.96
CA LYS A 359 21.64 -8.93 9.51
C LYS A 359 21.59 -10.03 10.58
N ARG A 360 20.63 -9.93 11.52
CA ARG A 360 20.47 -10.93 12.59
C ARG A 360 20.04 -12.31 12.09
N SER A 361 19.39 -12.38 10.94
CA SER A 361 18.99 -13.66 10.32
C SER A 361 20.16 -14.42 9.72
N GLY A 362 21.30 -13.74 9.49
CA GLY A 362 22.48 -14.29 8.83
C GLY A 362 22.38 -14.36 7.30
N ALA A 363 21.34 -13.80 6.72
CA ALA A 363 21.11 -13.84 5.27
C ALA A 363 22.17 -13.02 4.52
N LYS A 364 22.66 -13.61 3.43
CA LYS A 364 23.58 -12.99 2.46
C LYS A 364 22.86 -12.46 1.24
N THR A 365 21.67 -12.98 0.97
CA THR A 365 20.83 -12.59 -0.18
C THR A 365 19.42 -12.30 0.31
N VAL A 366 18.83 -11.20 -0.15
CA VAL A 366 17.43 -10.82 0.11
C VAL A 366 16.65 -10.89 -1.18
N VAL A 367 15.60 -11.70 -1.21
CA VAL A 367 14.74 -11.91 -2.38
C VAL A 367 13.43 -11.16 -2.21
N PHE A 368 13.01 -10.44 -3.24
CA PHE A 368 11.79 -9.63 -3.26
C PHE A 368 10.83 -10.08 -4.36
N THR A 369 9.55 -10.21 -4.05
CA THR A 369 8.48 -10.34 -5.07
C THR A 369 7.86 -9.00 -5.44
N CYS A 370 8.09 -7.97 -4.64
CA CYS A 370 7.57 -6.63 -4.87
C CYS A 370 8.66 -5.69 -5.41
N PRO A 371 8.49 -5.12 -6.62
CA PRO A 371 9.45 -4.15 -7.19
C PRO A 371 9.61 -2.87 -6.37
N GLU A 372 8.58 -2.46 -5.64
CA GLU A 372 8.69 -1.29 -4.77
C GLU A 372 9.61 -1.58 -3.59
N CYS A 373 9.48 -2.77 -2.97
CA CYS A 373 10.40 -3.18 -1.92
C CYS A 373 11.84 -3.29 -2.45
N TYR A 374 12.03 -3.96 -3.59
CA TYR A 374 13.34 -4.10 -4.22
C TYR A 374 13.98 -2.73 -4.49
N ARG A 375 13.25 -1.84 -5.16
CA ARG A 375 13.73 -0.48 -5.49
C ARG A 375 14.05 0.32 -4.22
N THR A 376 13.21 0.23 -3.19
CA THR A 376 13.42 0.95 -1.92
C THR A 376 14.71 0.52 -1.24
N PHE A 377 14.99 -0.78 -1.19
CA PHE A 377 16.26 -1.27 -0.64
C PHE A 377 17.45 -0.92 -1.54
N ASN A 378 17.29 -1.08 -2.86
CA ASN A 378 18.38 -0.90 -3.84
C ASN A 378 18.76 0.56 -4.09
N MET A 379 17.90 1.50 -3.75
CA MET A 379 18.14 2.94 -3.94
C MET A 379 17.99 3.70 -2.62
N ASP A 380 16.76 3.81 -2.08
CA ASP A 380 16.49 4.70 -0.96
C ASP A 380 17.25 4.29 0.32
N TYR A 381 17.36 2.98 0.61
CA TYR A 381 18.14 2.51 1.76
C TYR A 381 19.65 2.73 1.56
N GLN A 382 20.16 2.47 0.35
CA GLN A 382 21.58 2.69 0.08
C GLN A 382 21.96 4.18 0.06
N ASP A 383 21.05 5.05 -0.38
CA ASP A 383 21.25 6.51 -0.34
C ASP A 383 21.42 7.01 1.11
N LEU A 384 20.70 6.43 2.07
CA LEU A 384 20.72 6.87 3.47
C LEU A 384 21.69 6.08 4.37
N TYR A 385 21.78 4.78 4.17
CA TYR A 385 22.57 3.88 5.01
C TYR A 385 23.98 3.61 4.45
N GLY A 386 24.16 3.75 3.14
CA GLY A 386 25.35 3.29 2.41
C GLY A 386 25.21 1.83 1.95
N ASP A 387 26.33 1.17 1.68
CA ASP A 387 26.37 -0.20 1.17
C ASP A 387 25.71 -1.18 2.14
N LEU A 388 24.73 -1.91 1.66
CA LEU A 388 24.04 -2.94 2.45
C LEU A 388 24.90 -4.23 2.52
N PRO A 389 24.99 -4.90 3.67
CA PRO A 389 25.86 -6.07 3.85
C PRO A 389 25.27 -7.39 3.29
N PHE A 390 24.34 -7.30 2.36
CA PHE A 390 23.68 -8.43 1.70
C PHE A 390 23.30 -8.07 0.27
N GLU A 391 23.24 -9.09 -0.58
CA GLU A 391 22.82 -8.94 -1.98
C GLU A 391 21.30 -8.74 -2.06
N LEU A 392 20.86 -7.86 -2.97
CA LEU A 392 19.44 -7.60 -3.25
C LEU A 392 19.07 -8.20 -4.59
N VAL A 393 18.04 -9.06 -4.62
CA VAL A 393 17.64 -9.75 -5.86
C VAL A 393 16.11 -9.75 -5.98
N HIS A 394 15.61 -9.28 -7.12
CA HIS A 394 14.18 -9.47 -7.44
C HIS A 394 13.91 -10.93 -7.81
N ILE A 395 12.72 -11.45 -7.48
CA ILE A 395 12.37 -12.86 -7.69
C ILE A 395 12.55 -13.30 -9.16
N SER A 396 12.34 -12.44 -10.13
CA SER A 396 12.54 -12.77 -11.55
C SER A 396 14.00 -13.12 -11.85
N ASP A 397 14.95 -12.32 -11.34
CA ASP A 397 16.38 -12.62 -11.49
C ASP A 397 16.81 -13.81 -10.65
N TYR A 398 16.25 -13.95 -9.45
CA TYR A 398 16.58 -15.05 -8.57
C TYR A 398 16.19 -16.40 -9.19
N VAL A 399 14.97 -16.51 -9.70
CA VAL A 399 14.48 -17.73 -10.39
C VAL A 399 15.28 -18.02 -11.65
N ARG A 400 15.63 -17.00 -12.44
CA ARG A 400 16.50 -17.14 -13.61
C ARG A 400 17.85 -17.73 -13.23
N ARG A 401 18.52 -17.18 -12.20
CA ARG A 401 19.80 -17.70 -11.68
C ARG A 401 19.70 -19.14 -11.18
N LEU A 402 18.63 -19.50 -10.48
CA LEU A 402 18.39 -20.89 -10.04
C LEU A 402 18.25 -21.83 -11.23
N SER A 403 17.62 -21.40 -12.31
CA SER A 403 17.46 -22.18 -13.53
C SER A 403 18.80 -22.34 -14.27
N GLU A 404 19.57 -21.29 -14.42
CA GLU A 404 20.90 -21.31 -15.04
C GLU A 404 21.90 -22.19 -14.28
N ALA A 405 21.81 -22.19 -12.95
CA ALA A 405 22.60 -23.07 -12.09
C ALA A 405 22.12 -24.54 -12.10
N GLY A 406 21.04 -24.85 -12.81
CA GLY A 406 20.46 -26.19 -12.86
C GLY A 406 19.72 -26.63 -11.58
N ALA A 407 19.58 -25.73 -10.59
CA ALA A 407 18.87 -26.00 -9.34
C ALA A 407 17.35 -26.03 -9.51
N LEU A 408 16.82 -25.34 -10.53
CA LEU A 408 15.40 -25.29 -10.84
C LEU A 408 15.17 -25.57 -12.32
N ARG A 409 14.40 -26.62 -12.63
CA ARG A 409 13.95 -26.86 -14.00
C ARG A 409 12.65 -26.12 -14.25
N LEU A 410 12.61 -25.30 -15.31
CA LEU A 410 11.44 -24.52 -15.73
C LEU A 410 10.62 -25.26 -16.79
N GLU A 411 10.31 -26.54 -16.52
CA GLU A 411 9.50 -27.37 -17.41
C GLU A 411 8.04 -27.33 -16.94
N PRO A 412 7.08 -27.04 -17.85
CA PRO A 412 5.67 -27.06 -17.50
C PRO A 412 5.21 -28.44 -17.07
N ALA A 413 4.48 -28.54 -15.96
CA ALA A 413 3.81 -29.77 -15.53
C ALA A 413 2.72 -30.20 -16.55
N GLU A 414 2.01 -29.18 -17.09
CA GLU A 414 1.03 -29.35 -18.18
C GLU A 414 1.27 -28.23 -19.20
N LYS A 415 1.10 -28.54 -20.48
CA LYS A 415 1.27 -27.54 -21.54
C LYS A 415 0.15 -26.48 -21.46
N PRO A 416 0.46 -25.24 -21.13
CA PRO A 416 -0.53 -24.18 -21.08
C PRO A 416 -1.04 -23.84 -22.50
N SER A 417 -2.33 -23.50 -22.61
CA SER A 417 -2.96 -23.12 -23.88
C SER A 417 -3.67 -21.76 -23.70
N PHE A 418 -2.86 -20.68 -23.60
CA PHE A 418 -3.37 -19.31 -23.53
C PHE A 418 -2.37 -18.33 -24.14
N THR A 419 -2.87 -17.13 -24.47
CA THR A 419 -2.03 -16.00 -24.89
C THR A 419 -1.84 -15.06 -23.71
N PHE A 420 -0.63 -14.61 -23.46
CA PHE A 420 -0.36 -13.69 -22.36
C PHE A 420 0.58 -12.56 -22.75
N SER A 421 0.44 -11.47 -22.01
CA SER A 421 1.34 -10.32 -22.08
C SER A 421 1.94 -10.02 -20.70
N TYR A 422 3.01 -9.24 -20.68
CA TYR A 422 3.67 -8.83 -19.45
C TYR A 422 3.54 -7.32 -19.23
N HIS A 423 3.11 -6.93 -18.02
CA HIS A 423 3.09 -5.53 -17.60
C HIS A 423 4.41 -5.15 -16.93
N ASP A 424 5.20 -4.34 -17.61
CA ASP A 424 6.42 -3.74 -17.02
C ASP A 424 6.01 -2.76 -15.90
N SER A 425 6.18 -3.16 -14.64
CA SER A 425 5.98 -2.26 -13.52
C SER A 425 7.08 -1.20 -13.49
N CYS A 426 6.70 0.06 -13.27
CA CYS A 426 7.63 1.18 -13.34
C CYS A 426 8.83 1.03 -12.39
N ARG A 427 8.60 0.50 -11.18
CA ARG A 427 9.66 0.32 -10.17
C ARG A 427 10.67 -0.78 -10.54
N LEU A 428 10.25 -1.83 -11.25
CA LEU A 428 11.17 -2.86 -11.74
C LEU A 428 11.90 -2.41 -13.01
N GLY A 429 11.12 -1.87 -13.97
CA GLY A 429 11.66 -1.41 -15.26
C GLY A 429 12.42 -0.10 -15.14
N ARG A 430 11.73 1.05 -15.25
CA ARG A 430 12.37 2.37 -15.35
C ARG A 430 13.26 2.74 -14.17
N HIS A 431 12.82 2.44 -12.94
CA HIS A 431 13.61 2.76 -11.74
C HIS A 431 14.80 1.82 -11.53
N SER A 432 14.66 0.52 -11.87
CA SER A 432 15.68 -0.48 -11.53
C SER A 432 16.35 -1.12 -12.75
N GLY A 433 15.94 -0.78 -13.98
CA GLY A 433 16.54 -1.29 -15.22
C GLY A 433 16.26 -2.75 -15.54
N ILE A 434 15.39 -3.43 -14.78
CA ILE A 434 15.11 -4.88 -14.94
C ILE A 434 13.95 -5.07 -15.93
N TYR A 435 14.28 -5.45 -17.16
CA TYR A 435 13.32 -5.70 -18.24
C TYR A 435 13.41 -7.11 -18.82
N ASP A 436 14.60 -7.72 -18.78
CA ASP A 436 14.87 -8.95 -19.53
C ASP A 436 14.51 -10.21 -18.74
N SER A 437 14.84 -10.27 -17.44
CA SER A 437 14.54 -11.46 -16.64
C SER A 437 13.06 -11.88 -16.63
N PRO A 438 12.06 -10.97 -16.57
CA PRO A 438 10.67 -11.37 -16.73
C PRO A 438 10.38 -12.02 -18.09
N ARG A 439 11.00 -11.52 -19.17
CA ARG A 439 10.82 -12.01 -20.54
C ARG A 439 11.52 -13.35 -20.77
N GLU A 440 12.67 -13.54 -20.15
CA GLU A 440 13.36 -14.83 -20.17
C GLU A 440 12.55 -15.90 -19.46
N LEU A 441 11.96 -15.58 -18.30
CA LEU A 441 11.04 -16.48 -17.61
C LEU A 441 9.76 -16.75 -18.42
N ALA A 442 9.29 -15.77 -19.21
CA ALA A 442 8.14 -15.98 -20.09
C ALA A 442 8.39 -17.09 -21.12
N LYS A 443 9.63 -17.35 -21.52
CA LYS A 443 9.99 -18.46 -22.44
C LYS A 443 9.73 -19.84 -21.81
N ALA A 444 9.71 -19.95 -20.46
CA ALA A 444 9.39 -21.19 -19.75
C ALA A 444 7.93 -21.63 -19.96
N PHE A 445 7.05 -20.73 -20.36
CA PHE A 445 5.65 -21.03 -20.66
C PHE A 445 5.49 -21.71 -22.02
N SER A 446 6.29 -22.77 -22.24
CA SER A 446 6.23 -23.58 -23.46
C SER A 446 4.81 -24.11 -23.71
N GLY A 447 4.20 -23.70 -24.83
CA GLY A 447 2.81 -23.99 -25.16
C GLY A 447 1.85 -22.80 -25.03
N ALA A 448 2.17 -21.79 -24.19
CA ALA A 448 1.48 -20.51 -24.22
C ALA A 448 2.14 -19.55 -25.23
N LYS A 449 1.35 -18.60 -25.73
CA LYS A 449 1.83 -17.57 -26.65
C LYS A 449 2.10 -16.27 -25.90
N TYR A 450 3.38 -15.87 -25.83
CA TYR A 450 3.75 -14.55 -25.33
C TYR A 450 3.57 -13.48 -26.42
N VAL A 451 2.92 -12.37 -26.11
CA VAL A 451 2.74 -11.22 -26.99
C VAL A 451 3.12 -9.93 -26.26
N GLU A 452 3.90 -9.08 -26.92
CA GLU A 452 4.23 -7.77 -26.35
C GLU A 452 3.09 -6.77 -26.60
N MET A 453 2.85 -5.91 -25.62
CA MET A 453 1.99 -4.74 -25.81
C MET A 453 2.72 -3.65 -26.61
N GLU A 454 2.00 -2.65 -27.10
CA GLU A 454 2.59 -1.53 -27.84
C GLU A 454 3.55 -0.70 -26.96
N ASN A 455 3.14 -0.42 -25.72
CA ASN A 455 3.94 0.32 -24.75
C ASN A 455 4.60 -0.63 -23.75
N THR A 456 5.84 -0.99 -24.01
CA THR A 456 6.66 -1.92 -23.21
C THR A 456 7.95 -1.28 -22.75
N ARG A 457 8.62 -1.92 -21.80
CA ARG A 457 9.93 -1.51 -21.27
C ARG A 457 9.88 -0.07 -20.73
N ASP A 458 10.77 0.80 -21.20
CA ASP A 458 10.85 2.21 -20.83
C ASP A 458 9.59 3.03 -21.20
N LYS A 459 8.85 2.59 -22.23
CA LYS A 459 7.59 3.22 -22.67
C LYS A 459 6.36 2.70 -21.94
N ALA A 460 6.48 1.67 -21.09
CA ALA A 460 5.33 1.05 -20.43
C ALA A 460 4.52 2.05 -19.61
N VAL A 461 3.19 2.01 -19.76
CA VAL A 461 2.28 2.85 -18.98
C VAL A 461 2.16 2.31 -17.56
N CYS A 462 2.27 3.20 -16.58
CA CYS A 462 2.18 2.87 -15.14
C CYS A 462 0.76 2.43 -14.76
N CYS A 463 0.62 1.63 -13.69
CA CYS A 463 -0.66 1.31 -13.05
C CYS A 463 -1.31 2.49 -12.32
N SER A 464 -0.71 3.67 -12.39
CA SER A 464 -1.24 4.99 -12.02
C SER A 464 -1.56 5.27 -10.56
N VAL A 465 -1.12 4.49 -9.60
CA VAL A 465 -1.27 4.84 -8.17
C VAL A 465 0.07 4.75 -7.47
N ALA A 466 0.74 5.90 -7.29
CA ALA A 466 1.97 5.96 -6.52
C ALA A 466 1.67 6.13 -5.03
N ALA A 467 2.32 5.34 -4.20
CA ALA A 467 2.26 5.46 -2.75
C ALA A 467 0.83 5.56 -2.19
N TRP A 468 -0.16 4.96 -2.84
CA TRP A 468 -1.58 5.03 -2.48
C TRP A 468 -2.16 6.47 -2.35
N ALA A 469 -1.50 7.45 -2.96
CA ALA A 469 -1.82 8.86 -2.77
C ALA A 469 -2.94 9.39 -3.68
N ASN A 470 -3.29 8.68 -4.76
CA ASN A 470 -4.25 9.18 -5.75
C ASN A 470 -5.00 8.05 -6.46
N CYS A 471 -6.12 7.65 -5.92
CA CYS A 471 -7.05 6.72 -6.58
C CYS A 471 -8.28 7.50 -7.09
N ASN A 472 -8.10 8.31 -8.13
CA ASN A 472 -9.12 9.15 -8.74
C ASN A 472 -9.59 8.60 -10.11
N ALA A 473 -10.52 9.30 -10.77
CA ALA A 473 -11.07 8.90 -12.07
C ALA A 473 -9.97 8.80 -13.17
N ASN A 474 -9.00 9.72 -13.18
CA ASN A 474 -7.89 9.70 -14.14
C ASN A 474 -6.99 8.47 -13.91
N ALA A 475 -6.67 8.14 -12.66
CA ALA A 475 -5.93 6.94 -12.31
C ALA A 475 -6.66 5.67 -12.80
N LYS A 476 -7.98 5.59 -12.57
CA LYS A 476 -8.80 4.47 -13.04
C LYS A 476 -8.82 4.36 -14.56
N ARG A 477 -8.88 5.48 -15.25
CA ARG A 477 -8.84 5.49 -16.73
C ARG A 477 -7.52 4.96 -17.25
N ILE A 478 -6.38 5.39 -16.71
CA ILE A 478 -5.05 4.89 -17.09
C ILE A 478 -4.94 3.37 -16.86
N GLN A 479 -5.50 2.89 -15.75
CA GLN A 479 -5.52 1.46 -15.42
C GLN A 479 -6.31 0.64 -16.44
N VAL A 480 -7.52 1.10 -16.77
CA VAL A 480 -8.38 0.47 -17.79
C VAL A 480 -7.70 0.47 -19.16
N ASP A 481 -7.15 1.61 -19.59
CA ASP A 481 -6.46 1.73 -20.87
C ASP A 481 -5.28 0.76 -20.97
N ARG A 482 -4.59 0.48 -19.86
CA ARG A 482 -3.51 -0.52 -19.79
C ARG A 482 -4.01 -1.96 -19.99
N VAL A 483 -5.18 -2.31 -19.43
CA VAL A 483 -5.79 -3.64 -19.63
C VAL A 483 -6.32 -3.78 -21.06
N VAL A 484 -6.94 -2.73 -21.59
CA VAL A 484 -7.38 -2.67 -22.99
C VAL A 484 -6.23 -2.87 -23.96
N GLU A 485 -5.05 -2.31 -23.66
CA GLU A 485 -3.85 -2.50 -24.47
C GLU A 485 -3.43 -3.97 -24.53
N ALA A 486 -3.49 -4.71 -23.41
CA ALA A 486 -3.23 -6.14 -23.39
C ALA A 486 -4.27 -6.93 -24.22
N LYS A 487 -5.56 -6.56 -24.12
CA LYS A 487 -6.62 -7.20 -24.92
C LYS A 487 -6.45 -6.98 -26.40
N LYS A 488 -6.04 -5.77 -26.82
CA LYS A 488 -5.81 -5.43 -28.23
C LYS A 488 -4.75 -6.29 -28.92
N VAL A 489 -3.74 -6.75 -28.19
CA VAL A 489 -2.72 -7.66 -28.73
C VAL A 489 -3.14 -9.14 -28.63
N GLY A 490 -4.39 -9.40 -28.22
CA GLY A 490 -4.96 -10.73 -28.12
C GLY A 490 -4.52 -11.51 -26.87
N ALA A 491 -4.11 -10.83 -25.80
CA ALA A 491 -3.77 -11.49 -24.56
C ALA A 491 -5.03 -11.91 -23.78
N ASP A 492 -5.06 -13.17 -23.34
CA ASP A 492 -6.06 -13.71 -22.41
C ASP A 492 -5.66 -13.44 -20.96
N ARG A 493 -4.34 -13.26 -20.73
CA ARG A 493 -3.76 -13.00 -19.41
C ARG A 493 -2.77 -11.82 -19.45
N LEU A 494 -2.81 -11.00 -18.40
CA LEU A 494 -1.84 -9.95 -18.15
C LEU A 494 -1.06 -10.29 -16.89
N LEU A 495 0.21 -10.66 -17.05
CA LEU A 495 1.09 -11.07 -15.96
C LEU A 495 1.97 -9.90 -15.50
N MET A 496 2.28 -9.86 -14.20
CA MET A 496 3.14 -8.84 -13.60
C MET A 496 3.79 -9.34 -12.33
N PHE A 497 4.94 -8.77 -11.95
CA PHE A 497 5.61 -9.06 -10.68
C PHE A 497 5.30 -8.06 -9.56
N CYS A 498 4.35 -7.15 -9.75
CA CYS A 498 4.04 -6.12 -8.76
C CYS A 498 2.67 -6.36 -8.14
N PRO A 499 2.59 -6.74 -6.84
CA PRO A 499 1.31 -6.95 -6.15
C PRO A 499 0.41 -5.71 -6.20
N LYS A 500 1.00 -4.52 -6.07
CA LYS A 500 0.25 -3.26 -6.11
C LYS A 500 -0.33 -3.00 -7.50
N CYS A 501 0.43 -3.27 -8.57
CA CYS A 501 -0.11 -3.20 -9.94
C CYS A 501 -1.27 -4.18 -10.13
N GLN A 502 -1.18 -5.40 -9.60
CA GLN A 502 -2.27 -6.38 -9.66
C GLN A 502 -3.53 -5.86 -8.96
N ILE A 503 -3.38 -5.32 -7.74
CA ILE A 503 -4.51 -4.72 -6.99
C ILE A 503 -5.17 -3.61 -7.81
N HIS A 504 -4.39 -2.68 -8.33
CA HIS A 504 -4.90 -1.52 -9.05
C HIS A 504 -5.62 -1.89 -10.34
N LEU A 505 -5.02 -2.76 -11.15
CA LEU A 505 -5.60 -3.17 -12.44
C LEU A 505 -6.86 -4.03 -12.23
N LYS A 506 -6.86 -4.95 -11.26
CA LYS A 506 -8.07 -5.72 -10.89
C LYS A 506 -9.18 -4.81 -10.36
N CYS A 507 -8.89 -3.90 -9.44
CA CYS A 507 -9.85 -2.92 -8.95
C CYS A 507 -10.47 -2.09 -10.08
N ALA A 508 -9.68 -1.64 -11.06
CA ALA A 508 -10.18 -0.81 -12.15
C ALA A 508 -11.14 -1.55 -13.07
N VAL A 509 -10.90 -2.84 -13.31
CA VAL A 509 -11.77 -3.69 -14.13
C VAL A 509 -13.07 -4.02 -13.40
N GLN A 510 -13.03 -4.20 -12.09
CA GLN A 510 -14.23 -4.51 -11.29
C GLN A 510 -15.07 -3.27 -10.94
N ASP A 511 -14.44 -2.10 -10.83
CA ASP A 511 -15.18 -0.86 -10.64
C ASP A 511 -16.05 -0.60 -11.89
N LYS A 512 -17.26 -0.07 -11.67
CA LYS A 512 -18.19 0.31 -12.74
C LYS A 512 -17.69 1.54 -13.53
N VAL A 513 -16.46 1.45 -14.04
CA VAL A 513 -15.97 2.41 -15.03
C VAL A 513 -16.76 2.15 -16.32
N PRO A 514 -17.31 3.17 -16.97
CA PRO A 514 -18.04 3.01 -18.21
C PRO A 514 -17.09 2.60 -19.34
N VAL A 515 -16.84 1.30 -19.44
CA VAL A 515 -16.04 0.65 -20.48
C VAL A 515 -16.77 -0.61 -20.91
N ASP A 516 -16.66 -0.94 -22.20
CA ASP A 516 -17.12 -2.23 -22.70
C ASP A 516 -16.36 -3.37 -22.02
N GLN A 517 -17.06 -4.21 -21.29
CA GLN A 517 -16.46 -5.29 -20.51
C GLN A 517 -15.68 -6.28 -21.39
N SER A 518 -16.05 -6.45 -22.66
CA SER A 518 -15.30 -7.29 -23.60
C SER A 518 -13.89 -6.78 -23.86
N LEU A 519 -13.63 -5.48 -23.69
CA LEU A 519 -12.32 -4.86 -23.86
C LEU A 519 -11.39 -5.04 -22.65
N VAL A 520 -11.93 -5.45 -21.52
CA VAL A 520 -11.19 -5.65 -20.26
C VAL A 520 -11.28 -7.09 -19.75
N ASP A 521 -11.84 -8.00 -20.56
CA ASP A 521 -11.88 -9.44 -20.29
C ASP A 521 -10.47 -10.05 -20.49
N VAL A 522 -9.62 -9.81 -19.49
CA VAL A 522 -8.24 -10.28 -19.41
C VAL A 522 -7.98 -10.72 -17.96
N LYS A 523 -7.49 -11.95 -17.75
CA LYS A 523 -7.13 -12.41 -16.41
C LYS A 523 -5.86 -11.71 -15.95
N ILE A 524 -5.96 -10.92 -14.87
CA ILE A 524 -4.85 -10.17 -14.28
C ILE A 524 -4.26 -11.00 -13.14
N GLU A 525 -2.97 -11.33 -13.21
CA GLU A 525 -2.34 -12.28 -12.31
C GLU A 525 -0.87 -11.94 -12.00
N ASP A 526 -0.41 -12.26 -10.78
CA ASP A 526 1.01 -12.18 -10.46
C ASP A 526 1.82 -13.27 -11.19
N PHE A 527 2.96 -12.87 -11.74
CA PHE A 527 3.82 -13.77 -12.51
C PHE A 527 4.37 -14.92 -11.67
N THR A 528 4.67 -14.66 -10.39
CA THR A 528 5.18 -15.69 -9.46
C THR A 528 4.14 -16.80 -9.27
N VAL A 529 2.87 -16.43 -9.15
CA VAL A 529 1.75 -17.39 -9.04
C VAL A 529 1.57 -18.18 -10.34
N ALA A 530 1.59 -17.50 -11.48
CA ALA A 530 1.48 -18.13 -12.79
C ALA A 530 2.64 -19.11 -13.04
N LEU A 531 3.86 -18.74 -12.65
CA LEU A 531 5.04 -19.60 -12.76
C LEU A 531 4.95 -20.83 -11.83
N ALA A 532 4.57 -20.63 -10.56
CA ALA A 532 4.39 -21.75 -9.62
C ALA A 532 3.33 -22.75 -10.12
N ARG A 533 2.26 -22.27 -10.72
CA ARG A 533 1.22 -23.11 -11.34
C ARG A 533 1.77 -23.85 -12.56
N LEU A 534 2.52 -23.18 -13.42
CA LEU A 534 3.20 -23.82 -14.55
C LEU A 534 4.06 -25.00 -14.10
N LEU A 535 4.77 -24.83 -12.99
CA LEU A 535 5.64 -25.87 -12.41
C LEU A 535 4.86 -26.95 -11.61
N GLY A 536 3.53 -26.90 -11.57
CA GLY A 536 2.70 -27.84 -10.81
C GLY A 536 2.79 -27.70 -9.29
N LEU A 537 3.24 -26.55 -8.80
CA LEU A 537 3.45 -26.30 -7.36
C LEU A 537 2.19 -25.74 -6.66
N VAL A 538 1.28 -25.15 -7.41
CA VAL A 538 -0.01 -24.62 -6.92
C VAL A 538 -1.11 -24.97 -7.92
N ALA A 539 -2.32 -25.24 -7.41
CA ALA A 539 -3.48 -25.55 -8.25
C ALA A 539 -4.04 -24.29 -8.94
N ASP A 540 -4.80 -24.48 -10.01
CA ASP A 540 -5.64 -23.43 -10.59
C ASP A 540 -6.68 -22.93 -9.56
N GLU A 541 -7.04 -21.66 -9.67
CA GLU A 541 -8.23 -21.13 -8.98
C GLU A 541 -9.47 -21.72 -9.64
N LYS A 542 -10.33 -22.33 -8.83
CA LYS A 542 -11.64 -22.81 -9.28
C LYS A 542 -12.59 -21.67 -9.54
#